data_b8d70bcd82974434d28066799ccd8386
#
_entry.id   b8d70bcd82974434d28066799ccd8386
#
_cell.length_a   1.000
_cell.length_b   1.000
_cell.length_c   1.000
_cell.angle_alpha   90.00
_cell.angle_beta   90.00
_cell.angle_gamma   90.00
#
_symmetry.space_group_name_H-M   'P 1'
#
loop_
_entity.id
_entity.type
_entity.pdbx_description
1 polymer ?
#
loop_
_entity_poly.entity_id
_entity_poly.type
_entity_poly.pdbx_seq_one_letter_code
_entity_poly.pdbx_strand_id
1 'polypeptide(L)'
;LTGQYPVMHVTAITARKDAVLPATIVGLPPMEDGYLGEAIGRQFSPVLQFQHRDVKSVHLPLETGFHNLAIVAAKQRYPRQARKTALGLLGAGQMMFLKAIITVDPDQNPKDLEALLDALNDKVEIANDVIVLKGMVADSLDASSPYENVHDKLIIDATTIPGRDPRSDNEPLEGSFKQDTPKWRQGIAESDKFTDIELVKQIPEVTDARMLRDNILVVTTNIEGTPSPKTGSETFNNAAEGARIARISQLKNSIWQLDSKKCLRWLFITNDDMDLNCKKARRRLLWQLTSRFDVGRGLFFDEERQRLCWDATTPIPSDTHGVRRWPAITLHSDETLEKVAAHPELTKYEWPVHLEFGGSD
;
A
#
# COMPACT_ATOMS: atom_id res chain seq x y z
N LEU A 1 -20.34 -4.63 -6.00
CA LEU A 1 -20.16 -5.98 -6.55
C LEU A 1 -21.47 -6.74 -6.45
N THR A 2 -21.87 -7.41 -7.51
CA THR A 2 -23.02 -8.31 -7.54
C THR A 2 -22.56 -9.69 -7.99
N GLY A 3 -23.12 -10.74 -7.37
CA GLY A 3 -22.77 -12.13 -7.69
C GLY A 3 -23.86 -13.09 -7.24
N GLN A 4 -23.71 -14.35 -7.56
CA GLN A 4 -24.58 -15.40 -7.05
C GLN A 4 -24.01 -15.90 -5.73
N TYR A 5 -24.76 -15.76 -4.65
CA TYR A 5 -24.38 -16.19 -3.32
C TYR A 5 -25.42 -17.15 -2.75
N PRO A 6 -25.03 -18.02 -1.81
CA PRO A 6 -25.99 -18.83 -1.06
C PRO A 6 -27.05 -17.98 -0.39
N VAL A 7 -28.30 -18.41 -0.46
CA VAL A 7 -29.43 -17.71 0.13
C VAL A 7 -29.71 -18.27 1.52
N MET A 8 -29.83 -17.38 2.51
CA MET A 8 -30.26 -17.72 3.85
C MET A 8 -31.73 -17.34 4.02
N HIS A 9 -32.55 -18.31 4.44
CA HIS A 9 -33.96 -18.07 4.78
C HIS A 9 -34.10 -17.80 6.27
N VAL A 10 -34.55 -16.59 6.62
CA VAL A 10 -34.81 -16.21 8.02
C VAL A 10 -36.18 -16.78 8.41
N THR A 11 -36.20 -17.72 9.35
CA THR A 11 -37.44 -18.38 9.83
C THR A 11 -38.02 -17.76 11.10
N ALA A 12 -37.20 -17.05 11.90
CA ALA A 12 -37.64 -16.37 13.10
C ALA A 12 -36.70 -15.21 13.43
N ILE A 13 -37.27 -14.11 13.95
CA ILE A 13 -36.54 -12.97 14.48
C ILE A 13 -37.01 -12.70 15.91
N THR A 14 -36.07 -12.70 16.86
CA THR A 14 -36.34 -12.32 18.24
C THR A 14 -35.48 -11.10 18.58
N ALA A 15 -36.10 -10.13 19.28
CA ALA A 15 -35.37 -8.93 19.66
C ALA A 15 -35.90 -8.43 21.03
N ARG A 16 -35.07 -7.73 21.78
CA ARG A 16 -35.47 -6.95 22.92
C ARG A 16 -36.32 -5.78 22.46
N LYS A 17 -37.17 -5.21 23.34
CA LYS A 17 -37.98 -4.02 23.01
C LYS A 17 -37.12 -2.78 22.72
N ASP A 18 -35.95 -2.71 23.38
CA ASP A 18 -34.98 -1.65 23.32
C ASP A 18 -33.69 -2.13 22.55
N ALA A 19 -33.91 -2.92 21.52
CA ALA A 19 -32.78 -3.48 20.75
C ALA A 19 -32.00 -2.37 20.04
N VAL A 20 -30.68 -2.44 20.14
CA VAL A 20 -29.74 -1.60 19.41
C VAL A 20 -29.04 -2.47 18.36
N LEU A 21 -29.13 -2.05 17.11
CA LEU A 21 -28.45 -2.71 16.00
C LEU A 21 -27.16 -1.94 15.68
N PRO A 22 -25.98 -2.54 15.92
CA PRO A 22 -24.74 -1.94 15.43
C PRO A 22 -24.73 -2.00 13.90
N ALA A 23 -24.42 -0.88 13.28
CA ALA A 23 -24.33 -0.77 11.83
C ALA A 23 -23.08 0.00 11.44
N THR A 24 -22.51 -0.35 10.28
CA THR A 24 -21.31 0.26 9.75
C THR A 24 -21.40 0.41 8.24
N ILE A 25 -20.58 1.28 7.69
CA ILE A 25 -20.35 1.39 6.24
C ILE A 25 -18.95 0.93 5.95
N VAL A 26 -18.84 -0.04 5.04
CA VAL A 26 -17.55 -0.48 4.48
C VAL A 26 -17.14 0.53 3.41
N GLY A 27 -16.28 1.48 3.79
CA GLY A 27 -15.84 2.59 2.96
C GLY A 27 -14.36 2.91 3.19
N LEU A 28 -14.06 4.17 3.49
CA LEU A 28 -12.69 4.57 3.85
C LEU A 28 -12.31 4.01 5.23
N PRO A 29 -11.10 3.49 5.40
CA PRO A 29 -10.59 3.12 6.72
C PRO A 29 -10.53 4.34 7.69
N PRO A 30 -10.69 4.13 9.00
CA PRO A 30 -10.87 2.84 9.67
C PRO A 30 -12.29 2.31 9.55
N MET A 31 -12.40 0.99 9.36
CA MET A 31 -13.66 0.24 9.36
C MET A 31 -13.62 -0.80 10.48
N GLU A 32 -14.77 -1.42 10.79
CA GLU A 32 -14.85 -2.50 11.77
C GLU A 32 -13.91 -3.66 11.47
N ASP A 33 -13.73 -3.99 10.20
CA ASP A 33 -12.84 -5.05 9.73
C ASP A 33 -11.41 -4.88 10.21
N GLY A 34 -10.93 -3.65 10.32
CA GLY A 34 -9.62 -3.37 10.86
C GLY A 34 -9.47 -3.79 12.33
N TYR A 35 -10.46 -3.48 13.16
CA TYR A 35 -10.47 -3.86 14.58
C TYR A 35 -10.67 -5.35 14.77
N LEU A 36 -11.57 -5.96 13.98
CA LEU A 36 -11.76 -7.41 13.96
C LEU A 36 -10.49 -8.10 13.47
N GLY A 37 -9.84 -7.59 12.43
CA GLY A 37 -8.58 -8.08 11.89
C GLY A 37 -7.45 -8.03 12.91
N GLU A 38 -7.35 -6.97 13.73
CA GLU A 38 -6.37 -6.89 14.81
C GLU A 38 -6.62 -7.95 15.89
N ALA A 39 -7.89 -8.15 16.29
CA ALA A 39 -8.26 -9.17 17.27
C ALA A 39 -7.96 -10.59 16.74
N ILE A 40 -8.36 -10.87 15.50
CA ILE A 40 -8.10 -12.14 14.81
C ILE A 40 -6.58 -12.35 14.66
N GLY A 41 -5.85 -11.34 14.25
CA GLY A 41 -4.39 -11.40 14.12
C GLY A 41 -3.70 -11.81 15.41
N ARG A 42 -4.14 -11.28 16.57
CA ARG A 42 -3.63 -11.68 17.89
C ARG A 42 -3.92 -13.13 18.21
N GLN A 43 -5.11 -13.64 17.88
CA GLN A 43 -5.50 -15.03 18.15
C GLN A 43 -4.78 -16.02 17.22
N PHE A 44 -4.58 -15.67 15.96
CA PHE A 44 -3.95 -16.56 14.98
C PHE A 44 -2.41 -16.44 14.93
N SER A 45 -1.82 -15.40 15.53
CA SER A 45 -0.35 -15.26 15.59
C SER A 45 0.38 -16.52 16.05
N PRO A 46 -0.04 -17.24 17.12
CA PRO A 46 0.62 -18.48 17.54
C PRO A 46 0.58 -19.57 16.48
N VAL A 47 -0.53 -19.66 15.72
CA VAL A 47 -0.67 -20.65 14.63
C VAL A 47 0.26 -20.33 13.47
N LEU A 48 0.35 -19.06 13.10
CA LEU A 48 1.30 -18.59 12.09
C LEU A 48 2.76 -18.86 12.50
N GLN A 49 3.09 -18.60 13.78
CA GLN A 49 4.42 -18.85 14.30
C GLN A 49 4.75 -20.34 14.42
N PHE A 50 3.74 -21.19 14.61
CA PHE A 50 3.93 -22.64 14.57
C PHE A 50 4.29 -23.15 13.18
N GLN A 51 3.62 -22.64 12.15
CA GLN A 51 3.89 -22.99 10.74
C GLN A 51 5.16 -22.32 10.20
N HIS A 52 5.37 -21.05 10.58
CA HIS A 52 6.46 -20.20 10.15
C HIS A 52 7.26 -19.69 11.35
N ARG A 53 8.15 -20.53 11.86
CA ARG A 53 8.94 -20.26 13.10
C ARG A 53 9.85 -19.03 12.99
N ASP A 54 10.08 -18.54 11.78
CA ASP A 54 10.86 -17.34 11.52
C ASP A 54 10.05 -16.06 11.71
N VAL A 55 8.73 -16.13 11.70
CA VAL A 55 7.83 -15.00 11.94
C VAL A 55 7.87 -14.61 13.42
N LYS A 56 8.24 -13.36 13.69
CA LYS A 56 8.21 -12.79 15.04
C LYS A 56 6.89 -12.12 15.32
N SER A 57 6.42 -11.30 14.37
CA SER A 57 5.13 -10.62 14.44
C SER A 57 4.65 -10.24 13.03
N VAL A 58 3.35 -10.08 12.89
CA VAL A 58 2.69 -9.63 11.65
C VAL A 58 1.79 -8.46 12.02
N HIS A 59 1.82 -7.44 11.18
CA HIS A 59 0.90 -6.31 11.25
C HIS A 59 0.19 -6.15 9.92
N LEU A 60 -1.12 -6.05 9.98
CA LEU A 60 -2.01 -5.75 8.86
C LEU A 60 -2.55 -4.35 9.12
N PRO A 61 -2.02 -3.30 8.45
CA PRO A 61 -2.43 -1.92 8.73
C PRO A 61 -3.92 -1.72 8.44
N LEU A 62 -4.64 -1.07 9.35
CA LEU A 62 -6.06 -0.77 9.22
C LEU A 62 -6.36 0.02 7.94
N GLU A 63 -5.46 0.93 7.61
CA GLU A 63 -5.55 1.83 6.47
C GLU A 63 -5.54 1.09 5.13
N THR A 64 -5.00 -0.13 5.10
CA THR A 64 -4.91 -0.93 3.86
C THR A 64 -6.08 -1.90 3.68
N GLY A 65 -7.17 -1.72 4.44
CA GLY A 65 -8.25 -2.71 4.48
C GLY A 65 -7.80 -4.04 5.03
N PHE A 66 -6.80 -4.02 5.91
CA PHE A 66 -6.10 -5.09 6.60
C PHE A 66 -5.60 -6.29 5.73
N HIS A 67 -6.10 -6.50 4.54
CA HIS A 67 -5.69 -7.61 3.69
C HIS A 67 -4.97 -7.20 2.39
N ASN A 68 -4.72 -5.91 2.15
CA ASN A 68 -3.92 -5.49 0.99
C ASN A 68 -2.42 -5.51 1.28
N LEU A 69 -2.01 -5.28 2.52
CA LEU A 69 -0.60 -5.20 2.92
C LEU A 69 -0.38 -5.90 4.26
N ALA A 70 0.67 -6.70 4.33
CA ALA A 70 1.23 -7.19 5.58
C ALA A 70 2.66 -6.68 5.78
N ILE A 71 2.98 -6.24 6.99
CA ILE A 71 4.34 -5.95 7.43
C ILE A 71 4.74 -7.06 8.39
N VAL A 72 5.81 -7.79 8.07
CA VAL A 72 6.20 -9.02 8.76
C VAL A 72 7.59 -8.87 9.35
N ALA A 73 7.69 -8.85 10.67
CA ALA A 73 8.97 -8.96 11.35
C ALA A 73 9.43 -10.43 11.34
N ALA A 74 10.53 -10.71 10.66
CA ALA A 74 11.01 -12.06 10.41
C ALA A 74 12.47 -12.25 10.75
N LYS A 75 12.81 -13.39 11.37
CA LYS A 75 14.21 -13.77 11.64
C LYS A 75 14.86 -14.28 10.38
N GLN A 76 16.08 -13.84 10.11
CA GLN A 76 16.94 -14.41 9.09
C GLN A 76 18.16 -15.08 9.72
N ARG A 77 18.32 -16.38 9.53
CA ARG A 77 19.49 -17.18 9.93
C ARG A 77 20.43 -17.43 8.75
N TYR A 78 19.89 -17.31 7.55
CA TYR A 78 20.60 -17.46 6.29
C TYR A 78 20.03 -16.49 5.25
N PRO A 79 20.81 -16.11 4.23
CA PRO A 79 20.35 -15.17 3.21
C PRO A 79 19.04 -15.59 2.56
N ARG A 80 18.14 -14.63 2.38
CA ARG A 80 16.84 -14.81 1.68
C ARG A 80 15.79 -15.65 2.43
N GLN A 81 16.01 -15.96 3.71
CA GLN A 81 15.02 -16.67 4.51
C GLN A 81 13.71 -15.87 4.67
N ALA A 82 13.79 -14.54 4.77
CA ALA A 82 12.60 -13.67 4.83
C ALA A 82 11.72 -13.80 3.58
N ARG A 83 12.31 -13.98 2.39
CA ARG A 83 11.55 -14.24 1.15
C ARG A 83 10.81 -15.56 1.18
N LYS A 84 11.47 -16.62 1.65
CA LYS A 84 10.85 -17.94 1.85
C LYS A 84 9.64 -17.81 2.79
N THR A 85 9.79 -17.02 3.85
CA THR A 85 8.72 -16.76 4.81
C THR A 85 7.55 -16.00 4.16
N ALA A 86 7.83 -14.93 3.41
CA ALA A 86 6.83 -14.17 2.67
C ALA A 86 6.07 -15.05 1.67
N LEU A 87 6.76 -15.87 0.89
CA LEU A 87 6.14 -16.82 -0.06
C LEU A 87 5.26 -17.85 0.66
N GLY A 88 5.71 -18.37 1.81
CA GLY A 88 4.92 -19.28 2.62
C GLY A 88 3.63 -18.66 3.14
N LEU A 89 3.68 -17.42 3.60
CA LEU A 89 2.51 -16.66 4.04
C LEU A 89 1.54 -16.40 2.89
N LEU A 90 2.04 -15.98 1.72
CA LEU A 90 1.21 -15.76 0.51
C LEU A 90 0.57 -17.03 -0.02
N GLY A 91 1.00 -18.20 0.41
CA GLY A 91 0.40 -19.50 0.08
C GLY A 91 -0.51 -20.08 1.18
N ALA A 92 -0.69 -19.37 2.31
CA ALA A 92 -1.32 -19.95 3.50
C ALA A 92 -2.61 -19.22 3.92
N GLY A 93 -3.71 -19.97 4.04
CA GLY A 93 -4.98 -19.49 4.59
C GLY A 93 -5.45 -18.18 3.93
N GLN A 94 -5.97 -17.25 4.74
CA GLN A 94 -6.43 -15.95 4.24
C GLN A 94 -5.29 -15.00 3.84
N MET A 95 -4.05 -15.26 4.27
CA MET A 95 -2.90 -14.50 3.82
C MET A 95 -2.66 -14.62 2.31
N MET A 96 -3.23 -15.63 1.66
CA MET A 96 -3.18 -15.77 0.19
C MET A 96 -3.86 -14.62 -0.55
N PHE A 97 -4.72 -13.86 0.09
CA PHE A 97 -5.40 -12.69 -0.51
C PHE A 97 -4.58 -11.40 -0.45
N LEU A 98 -3.49 -11.37 0.33
CA LEU A 98 -2.60 -10.21 0.39
C LEU A 98 -2.10 -9.80 -0.99
N LYS A 99 -2.10 -8.51 -1.25
CA LYS A 99 -1.51 -7.90 -2.44
C LYS A 99 0.00 -7.70 -2.28
N ALA A 100 0.42 -7.29 -1.09
CA ALA A 100 1.82 -7.00 -0.81
C ALA A 100 2.26 -7.52 0.56
N ILE A 101 3.52 -7.95 0.66
CA ILE A 101 4.20 -8.24 1.92
C ILE A 101 5.52 -7.47 1.96
N ILE A 102 5.76 -6.78 3.06
CA ILE A 102 7.06 -6.18 3.38
C ILE A 102 7.64 -6.92 4.57
N THR A 103 8.80 -7.52 4.41
CA THR A 103 9.51 -8.15 5.53
C THR A 103 10.51 -7.18 6.13
N VAL A 104 10.58 -7.13 7.46
CA VAL A 104 11.47 -6.27 8.26
C VAL A 104 12.22 -7.11 9.29
N ASP A 105 13.25 -6.55 9.89
CA ASP A 105 14.04 -7.24 10.91
C ASP A 105 13.21 -7.63 12.13
N PRO A 106 13.58 -8.70 12.85
CA PRO A 106 12.77 -9.26 13.92
C PRO A 106 12.63 -8.35 15.15
N ASP A 107 13.51 -7.40 15.33
CA ASP A 107 13.51 -6.39 16.39
C ASP A 107 12.75 -5.12 16.02
N GLN A 108 12.42 -4.95 14.73
CA GLN A 108 11.62 -3.83 14.26
C GLN A 108 10.14 -4.04 14.59
N ASN A 109 9.50 -3.02 15.16
CA ASN A 109 8.05 -3.01 15.35
C ASN A 109 7.34 -2.82 14.00
N PRO A 110 6.57 -3.80 13.49
CA PRO A 110 5.91 -3.67 12.19
C PRO A 110 4.75 -2.65 12.17
N LYS A 111 4.35 -2.11 13.32
CA LYS A 111 3.38 -1.02 13.43
C LYS A 111 4.01 0.37 13.29
N ASP A 112 5.34 0.45 13.34
CA ASP A 112 6.08 1.71 13.22
C ASP A 112 6.36 2.02 11.75
N LEU A 113 5.53 2.91 11.19
CA LEU A 113 5.65 3.33 9.79
C LEU A 113 6.91 4.17 9.53
N GLU A 114 7.44 4.88 10.56
CA GLU A 114 8.69 5.62 10.40
C GLU A 114 9.87 4.65 10.26
N ALA A 115 9.94 3.67 11.15
CA ALA A 115 10.94 2.61 11.05
C ALA A 115 10.82 1.80 9.74
N LEU A 116 9.60 1.63 9.21
CA LEU A 116 9.38 1.02 7.90
C LEU A 116 9.99 1.87 6.78
N LEU A 117 9.75 3.18 6.79
CA LEU A 117 10.33 4.09 5.81
C LEU A 117 11.86 4.10 5.89
N ASP A 118 12.44 4.04 7.09
CA ASP A 118 13.89 3.91 7.28
C ASP A 118 14.41 2.59 6.69
N ALA A 119 13.72 1.49 6.92
CA ALA A 119 14.09 0.19 6.36
C ALA A 119 14.03 0.19 4.82
N LEU A 120 13.00 0.78 4.21
CA LEU A 120 12.89 0.93 2.76
C LEU A 120 14.01 1.83 2.21
N ASN A 121 14.32 2.91 2.94
CA ASN A 121 15.38 3.85 2.58
C ASN A 121 16.78 3.22 2.63
N ASP A 122 17.09 2.46 3.67
CA ASP A 122 18.46 2.06 4.00
C ASP A 122 18.80 0.65 3.55
N LYS A 123 17.84 -0.27 3.53
CA LYS A 123 18.12 -1.70 3.39
C LYS A 123 17.71 -2.28 2.03
N VAL A 124 16.69 -1.73 1.37
CA VAL A 124 16.14 -2.32 0.16
C VAL A 124 16.99 -2.00 -1.06
N GLU A 125 17.43 -3.00 -1.76
CA GLU A 125 17.97 -2.92 -3.11
C GLU A 125 16.89 -3.34 -4.11
N ILE A 126 16.30 -2.37 -4.81
CA ILE A 126 15.09 -2.58 -5.61
C ILE A 126 15.27 -3.72 -6.61
N ALA A 127 16.43 -3.80 -7.28
CA ALA A 127 16.72 -4.84 -8.25
C ALA A 127 16.63 -6.26 -7.68
N ASN A 128 17.03 -6.43 -6.41
CA ASN A 128 17.17 -7.73 -5.78
C ASN A 128 16.10 -8.02 -4.73
N ASP A 129 15.56 -7.00 -4.08
CA ASP A 129 14.71 -7.17 -2.90
C ASP A 129 13.22 -6.89 -3.18
N VAL A 130 12.90 -6.41 -4.39
CA VAL A 130 11.53 -6.21 -4.86
C VAL A 130 11.16 -7.31 -5.85
N ILE A 131 10.21 -8.16 -5.47
CA ILE A 131 9.78 -9.33 -6.23
C ILE A 131 8.32 -9.17 -6.62
N VAL A 132 8.03 -9.33 -7.90
CA VAL A 132 6.67 -9.36 -8.43
C VAL A 132 6.32 -10.80 -8.80
N LEU A 133 5.22 -11.30 -8.24
CA LEU A 133 4.65 -12.61 -8.55
C LEU A 133 3.42 -12.41 -9.43
N LYS A 134 3.46 -12.96 -10.64
CA LYS A 134 2.42 -12.81 -11.64
C LYS A 134 1.25 -13.75 -11.45
N GLY A 135 0.02 -13.24 -11.70
CA GLY A 135 -1.19 -14.06 -11.82
C GLY A 135 -1.57 -14.84 -10.57
N MET A 136 -1.50 -14.22 -9.41
CA MET A 136 -1.79 -14.85 -8.12
C MET A 136 -3.24 -14.61 -7.68
N VAL A 137 -3.70 -15.42 -6.71
CA VAL A 137 -5.06 -15.30 -6.14
C VAL A 137 -5.23 -13.93 -5.49
N ALA A 138 -6.33 -13.24 -5.81
CA ALA A 138 -6.73 -11.97 -5.24
C ALA A 138 -8.00 -12.09 -4.39
N ASP A 139 -8.21 -11.13 -3.52
CA ASP A 139 -9.52 -10.92 -2.89
C ASP A 139 -10.52 -10.43 -3.93
N SER A 140 -11.75 -10.97 -3.91
CA SER A 140 -12.83 -10.54 -4.79
C SER A 140 -13.24 -9.07 -4.60
N LEU A 141 -12.98 -8.52 -3.43
CA LEU A 141 -13.23 -7.12 -3.08
C LEU A 141 -12.15 -6.15 -3.59
N ASP A 142 -11.01 -6.67 -4.03
CA ASP A 142 -9.96 -5.82 -4.59
C ASP A 142 -10.35 -5.28 -5.98
N ALA A 143 -10.91 -4.07 -6.00
CA ALA A 143 -11.32 -3.41 -7.24
C ALA A 143 -10.14 -3.08 -8.17
N SER A 144 -8.92 -3.00 -7.65
CA SER A 144 -7.73 -2.73 -8.45
C SER A 144 -7.27 -3.91 -9.28
N SER A 145 -7.70 -5.13 -8.94
CA SER A 145 -7.35 -6.35 -9.67
C SER A 145 -7.79 -6.29 -11.13
N PRO A 146 -6.92 -6.67 -12.08
CA PRO A 146 -7.26 -6.66 -13.51
C PRO A 146 -8.37 -7.66 -13.85
N TYR A 147 -8.40 -8.78 -13.15
CA TYR A 147 -9.42 -9.81 -13.28
C TYR A 147 -10.02 -10.13 -11.91
N GLU A 148 -11.24 -10.67 -11.91
CA GLU A 148 -11.85 -11.13 -10.66
C GLU A 148 -11.01 -12.26 -10.07
N ASN A 149 -10.67 -12.13 -8.78
CA ASN A 149 -9.85 -13.07 -8.00
C ASN A 149 -8.41 -13.30 -8.52
N VAL A 150 -7.88 -12.42 -9.39
CA VAL A 150 -6.51 -12.55 -9.90
C VAL A 150 -5.83 -11.18 -9.93
N HIS A 151 -4.68 -11.07 -9.26
CA HIS A 151 -3.78 -9.93 -9.33
C HIS A 151 -2.30 -10.37 -9.28
N ASP A 152 -1.40 -9.47 -9.55
CA ASP A 152 0.01 -9.66 -9.26
C ASP A 152 0.29 -9.33 -7.78
N LYS A 153 1.29 -9.97 -7.17
CA LYS A 153 1.69 -9.73 -5.79
C LYS A 153 3.07 -9.13 -5.70
N LEU A 154 3.29 -8.37 -4.62
CA LEU A 154 4.53 -7.69 -4.34
C LEU A 154 5.16 -8.22 -3.04
N ILE A 155 6.43 -8.59 -3.10
CA ILE A 155 7.26 -8.84 -1.91
C ILE A 155 8.37 -7.81 -1.90
N ILE A 156 8.55 -7.14 -0.76
CA ILE A 156 9.69 -6.25 -0.50
C ILE A 156 10.45 -6.81 0.70
N ASP A 157 11.70 -7.20 0.47
CA ASP A 157 12.58 -7.69 1.52
C ASP A 157 13.41 -6.53 2.09
N ALA A 158 12.92 -5.92 3.18
CA ALA A 158 13.58 -4.84 3.90
C ALA A 158 14.32 -5.34 5.16
N THR A 159 14.71 -6.63 5.18
CA THR A 159 15.49 -7.21 6.27
C THR A 159 16.98 -7.02 6.05
N THR A 160 17.74 -6.98 7.14
CA THR A 160 19.20 -7.11 7.11
C THR A 160 19.56 -8.53 6.70
N ILE A 161 20.21 -8.68 5.54
CA ILE A 161 20.59 -9.99 5.02
C ILE A 161 21.92 -10.41 5.65
N PRO A 162 22.00 -11.58 6.33
CA PRO A 162 23.24 -12.06 6.91
C PRO A 162 24.36 -12.12 5.85
N GLY A 163 25.52 -11.55 6.17
CA GLY A 163 26.65 -11.45 5.25
C GLY A 163 26.54 -10.33 4.21
N ARG A 164 25.47 -9.53 4.25
CA ARG A 164 25.25 -8.39 3.33
C ARG A 164 25.40 -7.03 4.00
N ASP A 165 25.68 -6.97 5.30
CA ASP A 165 25.83 -5.67 5.97
C ASP A 165 27.02 -4.92 5.34
N PRO A 166 26.80 -3.81 4.62
CA PRO A 166 27.88 -3.04 4.02
C PRO A 166 28.80 -2.39 5.06
N ARG A 167 28.38 -2.42 6.33
CA ARG A 167 29.15 -1.91 7.47
C ARG A 167 29.92 -3.02 8.21
N SER A 168 29.73 -4.29 7.81
CA SER A 168 30.44 -5.41 8.40
C SER A 168 31.72 -5.65 7.63
N ASP A 169 32.89 -5.54 8.30
CA ASP A 169 34.20 -5.89 7.77
C ASP A 169 34.40 -7.42 7.63
N ASN A 170 33.34 -8.20 7.83
CA ASN A 170 33.40 -9.64 7.69
C ASN A 170 33.40 -10.02 6.21
N GLU A 171 34.44 -10.67 5.77
CA GLU A 171 34.50 -11.27 4.44
C GLU A 171 33.30 -12.22 4.25
N PRO A 172 32.66 -12.20 3.05
CA PRO A 172 31.59 -13.14 2.74
C PRO A 172 32.12 -14.57 2.92
N LEU A 173 31.31 -15.44 3.53
CA LEU A 173 31.62 -16.87 3.59
C LEU A 173 31.93 -17.37 2.18
N GLU A 174 33.02 -18.11 2.04
CA GLU A 174 33.44 -18.68 0.78
C GLU A 174 32.30 -19.49 0.15
N GLY A 175 31.91 -19.14 -1.09
CA GLY A 175 30.71 -19.70 -1.74
C GLY A 175 29.41 -18.96 -1.49
N SER A 176 29.37 -17.94 -0.63
CA SER A 176 28.24 -17.00 -0.58
C SER A 176 28.27 -16.13 -1.83
N PHE A 177 27.09 -15.74 -2.33
CA PHE A 177 27.00 -14.74 -3.39
C PHE A 177 27.83 -13.53 -2.95
N LYS A 178 28.97 -13.27 -3.62
CA LYS A 178 29.70 -12.02 -3.47
C LYS A 178 28.72 -10.92 -3.83
N GLN A 179 28.19 -10.25 -2.82
CA GLN A 179 27.46 -9.04 -3.04
C GLN A 179 28.47 -7.91 -3.03
N ASP A 180 28.83 -7.49 -4.23
CA ASP A 180 29.43 -6.20 -4.44
C ASP A 180 28.59 -5.13 -3.73
N THR A 181 29.19 -4.01 -3.37
CA THR A 181 28.48 -2.82 -2.92
C THR A 181 27.21 -2.66 -3.74
N PRO A 182 26.02 -2.52 -3.12
CA PRO A 182 24.76 -2.45 -3.85
C PRO A 182 24.92 -1.51 -5.04
N LYS A 183 24.53 -1.97 -6.24
CA LYS A 183 24.76 -1.21 -7.49
C LYS A 183 24.26 0.24 -7.40
N TRP A 184 23.18 0.47 -6.64
CA TRP A 184 22.63 1.79 -6.44
C TRP A 184 23.53 2.71 -5.59
N ARG A 185 24.41 2.16 -4.73
CA ARG A 185 25.42 2.92 -3.98
C ARG A 185 26.70 3.17 -4.76
N GLN A 186 26.89 2.51 -5.89
CA GLN A 186 28.08 2.72 -6.72
C GLN A 186 28.00 4.12 -7.35
N GLY A 187 28.88 5.00 -6.95
CA GLY A 187 28.94 6.38 -7.44
C GLY A 187 28.04 7.38 -6.71
N ILE A 188 27.29 6.95 -5.69
CA ILE A 188 26.51 7.83 -4.82
C ILE A 188 27.22 7.90 -3.47
N ALA A 189 27.67 9.09 -3.06
CA ALA A 189 28.22 9.29 -1.72
C ALA A 189 27.10 9.20 -0.67
N GLU A 190 27.43 8.79 0.56
CA GLU A 190 26.48 8.74 1.67
C GLU A 190 25.82 10.10 1.95
N SER A 191 26.50 11.20 1.59
CA SER A 191 25.99 12.57 1.70
C SER A 191 25.07 13.00 0.55
N ASP A 192 25.00 12.21 -0.53
CA ASP A 192 24.22 12.57 -1.71
C ASP A 192 22.73 12.29 -1.46
N LYS A 193 21.95 13.34 -1.55
CA LYS A 193 20.50 13.36 -1.34
C LYS A 193 19.84 14.02 -2.53
N PHE A 194 18.60 13.65 -2.80
CA PHE A 194 17.78 14.41 -3.74
C PHE A 194 17.35 15.73 -3.10
N THR A 195 17.70 16.84 -3.73
CA THR A 195 17.46 18.20 -3.20
C THR A 195 16.50 19.04 -4.04
N ASP A 196 16.23 18.64 -5.28
CA ASP A 196 15.54 19.45 -6.27
C ASP A 196 14.00 19.38 -6.18
N ILE A 197 13.47 19.23 -4.95
CA ILE A 197 12.02 19.13 -4.70
C ILE A 197 11.25 20.37 -5.21
N GLU A 198 11.84 21.54 -5.12
CA GLU A 198 11.19 22.78 -5.61
C GLU A 198 11.10 22.80 -7.15
N LEU A 199 12.03 22.14 -7.84
CA LEU A 199 11.92 21.95 -9.29
C LEU A 199 10.84 20.92 -9.63
N VAL A 200 10.66 19.89 -8.81
CA VAL A 200 9.56 18.93 -8.96
C VAL A 200 8.21 19.64 -8.85
N LYS A 201 8.04 20.53 -7.88
CA LYS A 201 6.80 21.31 -7.69
C LYS A 201 6.50 22.28 -8.84
N GLN A 202 7.49 22.60 -9.68
CA GLN A 202 7.29 23.43 -10.87
C GLN A 202 6.78 22.65 -12.09
N ILE A 203 6.75 21.31 -12.02
CA ILE A 203 6.19 20.48 -13.09
C ILE A 203 4.66 20.70 -13.12
N PRO A 204 4.05 21.06 -14.26
CA PRO A 204 2.64 21.46 -14.33
C PRO A 204 1.64 20.42 -13.78
N GLU A 205 1.96 19.14 -13.88
CA GLU A 205 1.11 18.05 -13.40
C GLU A 205 1.27 17.79 -11.88
N VAL A 206 2.25 18.40 -11.22
CA VAL A 206 2.50 18.24 -9.79
C VAL A 206 1.71 19.29 -9.02
N THR A 207 0.90 18.84 -8.06
CA THR A 207 0.16 19.74 -7.17
C THR A 207 0.87 19.93 -5.83
N ASP A 208 1.57 18.90 -5.34
CA ASP A 208 2.48 19.00 -4.20
C ASP A 208 3.53 17.86 -4.26
N ALA A 209 4.63 18.04 -3.53
CA ALA A 209 5.69 17.05 -3.43
C ALA A 209 6.36 17.11 -2.07
N ARG A 210 6.68 15.94 -1.50
CA ARG A 210 7.31 15.84 -0.19
C ARG A 210 8.29 14.68 -0.11
N MET A 211 9.48 14.94 0.42
CA MET A 211 10.41 13.89 0.80
C MET A 211 9.92 13.20 2.08
N LEU A 212 9.78 11.89 2.04
CA LEU A 212 9.50 11.06 3.23
C LEU A 212 10.80 10.60 3.89
N ARG A 213 11.82 10.37 3.06
CA ARG A 213 13.21 10.08 3.43
C ARG A 213 14.14 10.60 2.34
N ASP A 214 15.44 10.52 2.54
CA ASP A 214 16.46 11.06 1.62
C ASP A 214 16.32 10.57 0.17
N ASN A 215 15.78 9.38 -0.04
CA ASN A 215 15.59 8.80 -1.37
C ASN A 215 14.14 8.33 -1.64
N ILE A 216 13.17 8.78 -0.82
CA ILE A 216 11.74 8.46 -0.95
C ILE A 216 10.95 9.75 -1.15
N LEU A 217 10.43 9.95 -2.34
CA LEU A 217 9.59 11.10 -2.72
C LEU A 217 8.14 10.65 -2.91
N VAL A 218 7.21 11.41 -2.35
CA VAL A 218 5.79 11.35 -2.71
C VAL A 218 5.39 12.60 -3.46
N VAL A 219 4.58 12.43 -4.50
CA VAL A 219 4.07 13.49 -5.36
C VAL A 219 2.56 13.33 -5.48
N THR A 220 1.85 14.43 -5.30
CA THR A 220 0.44 14.51 -5.68
C THR A 220 0.31 15.13 -7.07
N THR A 221 -0.67 14.66 -7.84
CA THR A 221 -0.84 15.08 -9.23
C THR A 221 -2.31 15.33 -9.58
N ASN A 222 -2.53 16.29 -10.48
CA ASN A 222 -3.83 16.54 -11.11
C ASN A 222 -4.13 15.62 -12.29
N ILE A 223 -3.30 14.62 -12.56
CA ILE A 223 -3.58 13.58 -13.55
C ILE A 223 -4.68 12.69 -12.99
N GLU A 224 -5.90 13.03 -13.32
CA GLU A 224 -7.07 12.29 -12.86
C GLU A 224 -7.41 11.13 -13.78
N GLY A 225 -7.84 10.06 -13.15
CA GLY A 225 -8.38 8.88 -13.81
C GLY A 225 -9.89 8.87 -13.91
N THR A 226 -10.61 9.24 -12.85
CA THR A 226 -12.07 9.06 -12.83
C THR A 226 -12.86 10.35 -12.71
N PRO A 227 -14.04 10.38 -13.33
CA PRO A 227 -15.06 11.37 -12.96
C PRO A 227 -15.54 11.12 -11.53
N SER A 228 -15.99 12.16 -10.91
CA SER A 228 -16.56 12.28 -9.57
C SER A 228 -16.55 11.03 -8.67
N PRO A 229 -15.96 11.07 -7.48
CA PRO A 229 -15.97 9.95 -6.53
C PRO A 229 -17.39 9.56 -6.07
N LYS A 230 -18.41 10.37 -6.34
CA LYS A 230 -19.80 10.10 -5.96
C LYS A 230 -20.53 9.13 -6.90
N THR A 231 -20.09 9.01 -8.14
CA THR A 231 -20.82 8.23 -9.17
C THR A 231 -20.11 6.96 -9.63
N GLY A 232 -18.81 6.84 -9.38
CA GLY A 232 -17.99 5.79 -10.00
C GLY A 232 -17.96 5.93 -11.53
N SER A 233 -17.01 5.30 -12.19
CA SER A 233 -17.03 5.20 -13.65
C SER A 233 -17.61 3.85 -14.06
N GLU A 234 -18.72 3.88 -14.81
CA GLU A 234 -19.36 2.65 -15.30
C GLU A 234 -18.97 2.29 -16.73
N THR A 235 -18.34 3.20 -17.45
CA THR A 235 -17.99 3.02 -18.87
C THR A 235 -16.49 2.80 -19.06
N PHE A 236 -16.14 1.84 -19.92
CA PHE A 236 -14.77 1.65 -20.34
C PHE A 236 -14.32 2.74 -21.31
N ASN A 237 -13.14 3.31 -21.05
CA ASN A 237 -12.52 4.30 -21.93
C ASN A 237 -11.02 4.01 -22.09
N ASN A 238 -10.71 3.14 -23.05
CA ASN A 238 -9.36 2.66 -23.32
C ASN A 238 -8.40 3.78 -23.74
N ALA A 239 -8.88 4.73 -24.54
CA ALA A 239 -8.06 5.86 -25.00
C ALA A 239 -7.70 6.81 -23.85
N ALA A 240 -8.64 7.11 -22.96
CA ALA A 240 -8.41 7.97 -21.82
C ALA A 240 -7.45 7.32 -20.81
N GLU A 241 -7.60 6.01 -20.52
CA GLU A 241 -6.67 5.31 -19.63
C GLU A 241 -5.27 5.22 -20.25
N GLY A 242 -5.14 4.93 -21.53
CA GLY A 242 -3.85 4.95 -22.22
C GLY A 242 -3.19 6.33 -22.16
N ALA A 243 -3.95 7.41 -22.33
CA ALA A 243 -3.45 8.77 -22.19
C ALA A 243 -3.02 9.09 -20.74
N ARG A 244 -3.79 8.64 -19.73
CA ARG A 244 -3.42 8.79 -18.31
C ARG A 244 -2.09 8.09 -18.03
N ILE A 245 -1.94 6.83 -18.42
CA ILE A 245 -0.70 6.05 -18.22
C ILE A 245 0.49 6.75 -18.90
N ALA A 246 0.31 7.26 -20.11
CA ALA A 246 1.36 7.99 -20.82
C ALA A 246 1.77 9.26 -20.06
N ARG A 247 0.81 10.04 -19.54
CA ARG A 247 1.09 11.24 -18.73
C ARG A 247 1.83 10.89 -17.42
N ILE A 248 1.43 9.84 -16.71
CA ILE A 248 2.13 9.35 -15.52
C ILE A 248 3.57 8.94 -15.86
N SER A 249 3.76 8.25 -16.99
CA SER A 249 5.10 7.87 -17.44
C SER A 249 5.97 9.09 -17.78
N GLN A 250 5.40 10.13 -18.39
CA GLN A 250 6.09 11.40 -18.67
C GLN A 250 6.45 12.10 -17.36
N LEU A 251 5.51 12.25 -16.43
CA LEU A 251 5.74 12.84 -15.10
C LEU A 251 6.89 12.14 -14.36
N LYS A 252 6.82 10.83 -14.28
CA LYS A 252 7.90 10.01 -13.71
C LYS A 252 9.25 10.31 -14.36
N ASN A 253 9.30 10.33 -15.69
CA ASN A 253 10.55 10.56 -16.42
C ASN A 253 11.07 11.99 -16.17
N SER A 254 10.22 13.01 -16.15
CA SER A 254 10.60 14.38 -15.84
C SER A 254 11.21 14.50 -14.44
N ILE A 255 10.60 13.85 -13.44
CA ILE A 255 11.15 13.83 -12.08
C ILE A 255 12.50 13.11 -12.04
N TRP A 256 12.63 11.95 -12.69
CA TRP A 256 13.88 11.19 -12.71
C TRP A 256 15.01 11.90 -13.48
N GLN A 257 14.69 12.76 -14.46
CA GLN A 257 15.68 13.59 -15.16
C GLN A 257 16.27 14.69 -14.27
N LEU A 258 15.50 15.22 -13.30
CA LEU A 258 16.02 16.17 -12.32
C LEU A 258 17.04 15.53 -11.36
N ASP A 259 16.98 14.22 -11.18
CA ASP A 259 17.86 13.46 -10.30
C ASP A 259 19.05 12.89 -11.08
N SER A 260 20.00 13.73 -11.45
CA SER A 260 21.18 13.35 -12.22
C SER A 260 22.07 12.32 -11.53
N LYS A 261 22.07 12.31 -10.19
CA LYS A 261 22.84 11.37 -9.36
C LYS A 261 22.11 10.07 -9.04
N LYS A 262 20.86 9.92 -9.49
CA LYS A 262 20.00 8.77 -9.20
C LYS A 262 19.81 8.48 -7.69
N CYS A 263 19.77 9.53 -6.87
CA CYS A 263 19.56 9.43 -5.43
C CYS A 263 18.14 9.00 -5.09
N LEU A 264 17.16 9.42 -5.90
CA LEU A 264 15.75 9.12 -5.70
C LEU A 264 15.46 7.69 -6.15
N ARG A 265 15.23 6.79 -5.20
CA ARG A 265 14.96 5.37 -5.49
C ARG A 265 13.48 5.03 -5.48
N TRP A 266 12.71 5.68 -4.62
CA TRP A 266 11.28 5.46 -4.47
C TRP A 266 10.52 6.72 -4.86
N LEU A 267 9.66 6.60 -5.83
CA LEU A 267 8.74 7.66 -6.25
C LEU A 267 7.31 7.15 -6.09
N PHE A 268 6.54 7.74 -5.19
CA PHE A 268 5.12 7.47 -5.03
C PHE A 268 4.33 8.58 -5.70
N ILE A 269 3.43 8.24 -6.63
CA ILE A 269 2.54 9.19 -7.30
C ILE A 269 1.11 8.87 -6.90
N THR A 270 0.37 9.88 -6.44
CA THR A 270 -1.04 9.74 -6.06
C THR A 270 -1.83 10.98 -6.48
N ASN A 271 -3.18 10.94 -6.39
CA ASN A 271 -4.00 12.10 -6.68
C ASN A 271 -3.86 13.19 -5.61
N ASP A 272 -4.29 14.39 -5.97
CA ASP A 272 -4.26 15.60 -5.13
C ASP A 272 -5.44 15.71 -4.15
N ASP A 273 -6.19 14.63 -3.94
CA ASP A 273 -7.29 14.54 -2.98
C ASP A 273 -6.82 14.39 -1.53
N MET A 274 -5.56 14.76 -1.25
CA MET A 274 -5.01 14.80 0.10
C MET A 274 -3.93 15.88 0.25
N ASP A 275 -3.90 16.52 1.43
CA ASP A 275 -2.82 17.41 1.84
C ASP A 275 -1.66 16.60 2.44
N LEU A 276 -0.49 16.64 1.79
CA LEU A 276 0.72 15.94 2.26
C LEU A 276 1.26 16.48 3.59
N ASN A 277 0.85 17.68 4.01
CA ASN A 277 1.29 18.32 5.25
C ASN A 277 0.38 18.00 6.45
N CYS A 278 -0.80 17.43 6.19
CA CYS A 278 -1.73 17.03 7.23
C CYS A 278 -1.15 15.86 8.06
N LYS A 279 -1.40 15.86 9.37
CA LYS A 279 -0.99 14.74 10.26
C LYS A 279 -1.58 13.39 9.82
N LYS A 280 -2.73 13.41 9.17
CA LYS A 280 -3.43 12.24 8.65
C LYS A 280 -2.92 11.78 7.28
N ALA A 281 -2.08 12.59 6.61
CA ALA A 281 -1.60 12.32 5.25
C ALA A 281 -0.98 10.93 5.09
N ARG A 282 -0.20 10.47 6.07
CA ARG A 282 0.46 9.15 6.00
C ARG A 282 -0.53 7.99 5.95
N ARG A 283 -1.62 8.07 6.72
CA ARG A 283 -2.68 7.05 6.71
C ARG A 283 -3.43 7.08 5.39
N ARG A 284 -3.75 8.27 4.91
CA ARG A 284 -4.41 8.45 3.62
C ARG A 284 -3.53 7.97 2.47
N LEU A 285 -2.24 8.32 2.50
CA LEU A 285 -1.25 7.85 1.53
C LEU A 285 -1.20 6.31 1.52
N LEU A 286 -1.09 5.68 2.69
CA LEU A 286 -1.03 4.22 2.79
C LEU A 286 -2.29 3.56 2.20
N TRP A 287 -3.47 4.13 2.46
CA TRP A 287 -4.71 3.68 1.84
C TRP A 287 -4.67 3.82 0.32
N GLN A 288 -4.27 4.96 -0.22
CA GLN A 288 -4.19 5.18 -1.67
C GLN A 288 -3.18 4.24 -2.33
N LEU A 289 -1.99 4.10 -1.73
CA LEU A 289 -0.93 3.22 -2.23
C LEU A 289 -1.35 1.74 -2.29
N THR A 290 -2.34 1.33 -1.54
CA THR A 290 -2.77 -0.07 -1.51
C THR A 290 -4.11 -0.33 -2.18
N SER A 291 -5.06 0.60 -2.08
CA SER A 291 -6.41 0.43 -2.64
C SER A 291 -6.53 0.80 -4.12
N ARG A 292 -5.76 1.78 -4.60
CA ARG A 292 -5.78 2.22 -6.00
C ARG A 292 -4.75 1.52 -6.86
N PHE A 293 -3.82 0.86 -6.25
CA PHE A 293 -2.67 0.25 -6.85
C PHE A 293 -2.92 -1.20 -7.27
N ASP A 294 -2.57 -1.50 -8.50
CA ASP A 294 -2.35 -2.87 -8.97
C ASP A 294 -0.87 -3.07 -9.29
N VAL A 295 -0.30 -4.15 -8.81
CA VAL A 295 1.15 -4.43 -8.94
C VAL A 295 1.58 -4.52 -10.38
N GLY A 296 0.74 -5.09 -11.25
CA GLY A 296 1.07 -5.29 -12.66
C GLY A 296 1.03 -4.01 -13.50
N ARG A 297 0.16 -3.04 -13.13
CA ARG A 297 -0.02 -1.78 -13.87
C ARG A 297 0.71 -0.61 -13.26
N GLY A 298 0.86 -0.60 -11.92
CA GLY A 298 1.29 0.57 -11.17
C GLY A 298 2.76 0.60 -10.80
N LEU A 299 3.57 -0.44 -11.12
CA LEU A 299 4.99 -0.45 -10.86
C LEU A 299 5.79 -0.17 -12.13
N PHE A 300 6.60 0.88 -12.07
CA PHE A 300 7.53 1.23 -13.14
C PHE A 300 8.95 1.22 -12.59
N PHE A 301 9.80 0.43 -13.21
CA PHE A 301 11.23 0.36 -12.88
C PHE A 301 12.01 1.18 -13.91
N ASP A 302 13.18 1.70 -13.53
CA ASP A 302 14.17 2.14 -14.50
C ASP A 302 14.85 0.92 -15.16
N GLU A 303 15.64 1.17 -16.22
CA GLU A 303 16.27 0.09 -17.01
C GLU A 303 17.17 -0.83 -16.17
N GLU A 304 17.85 -0.26 -15.18
CA GLU A 304 18.74 -1.00 -14.28
C GLU A 304 18.02 -1.59 -13.07
N ARG A 305 16.72 -1.35 -12.93
CA ARG A 305 15.88 -1.71 -11.76
C ARG A 305 16.42 -1.17 -10.44
N GLN A 306 17.04 0.01 -10.46
CA GLN A 306 17.53 0.67 -9.25
C GLN A 306 16.53 1.65 -8.66
N ARG A 307 15.58 2.10 -9.47
CA ARG A 307 14.53 3.04 -9.09
C ARG A 307 13.16 2.43 -9.37
N LEU A 308 12.23 2.73 -8.49
CA LEU A 308 10.85 2.27 -8.56
C LEU A 308 9.90 3.47 -8.47
N CYS A 309 9.01 3.60 -9.44
CA CYS A 309 7.84 4.46 -9.33
C CYS A 309 6.61 3.59 -9.04
N TRP A 310 5.81 4.03 -8.07
CA TRP A 310 4.57 3.40 -7.64
C TRP A 310 3.42 4.36 -7.94
N ASP A 311 2.67 4.06 -8.99
CA ASP A 311 1.48 4.81 -9.39
C ASP A 311 0.27 4.32 -8.60
N ALA A 312 -0.23 5.17 -7.72
CA ALA A 312 -1.45 4.98 -6.96
C ALA A 312 -2.52 6.03 -7.31
N THR A 313 -2.48 6.58 -8.51
CA THR A 313 -3.54 7.45 -9.01
C THR A 313 -4.77 6.63 -9.40
N THR A 314 -5.94 7.23 -9.31
CA THR A 314 -7.20 6.57 -9.67
C THR A 314 -7.20 6.24 -11.17
N PRO A 315 -7.38 4.96 -11.56
CA PRO A 315 -7.41 4.57 -12.96
C PRO A 315 -8.76 4.85 -13.61
N ILE A 316 -8.78 4.87 -14.94
CA ILE A 316 -10.01 4.92 -15.74
C ILE A 316 -10.37 3.48 -16.16
N PRO A 317 -11.62 3.02 -15.99
CA PRO A 317 -12.03 1.70 -16.45
C PRO A 317 -11.66 1.45 -17.90
N SER A 318 -10.94 0.35 -18.15
CA SER A 318 -10.39 -0.02 -19.46
C SER A 318 -10.20 -1.52 -19.55
N ASP A 319 -10.79 -2.16 -20.54
CA ASP A 319 -10.61 -3.59 -20.79
C ASP A 319 -9.23 -3.90 -21.38
N THR A 320 -8.70 -3.03 -22.24
CA THR A 320 -7.36 -3.20 -22.85
C THR A 320 -6.22 -2.99 -21.86
N HIS A 321 -6.45 -2.25 -20.76
CA HIS A 321 -5.45 -2.00 -19.73
C HIS A 321 -5.73 -2.77 -18.43
N GLY A 322 -6.70 -3.69 -18.44
CA GLY A 322 -7.05 -4.49 -17.28
C GLY A 322 -7.54 -3.65 -16.09
N VAL A 323 -8.30 -2.60 -16.34
CA VAL A 323 -8.96 -1.80 -15.30
C VAL A 323 -10.44 -2.10 -15.31
N ARG A 324 -10.90 -2.76 -14.26
CA ARG A 324 -12.34 -3.06 -14.06
C ARG A 324 -13.13 -1.78 -13.81
N ARG A 325 -14.45 -1.88 -13.81
CA ARG A 325 -15.32 -0.77 -13.39
C ARG A 325 -14.90 -0.28 -12.02
N TRP A 326 -14.50 0.99 -11.93
CA TRP A 326 -13.96 1.55 -10.70
C TRP A 326 -15.09 1.97 -9.76
N PRO A 327 -15.15 1.46 -8.54
CA PRO A 327 -16.20 1.79 -7.60
C PRO A 327 -16.04 3.22 -7.08
N ALA A 328 -17.15 3.87 -6.83
CA ALA A 328 -17.17 5.09 -6.04
C ALA A 328 -16.76 4.77 -4.58
N ILE A 329 -16.15 5.74 -3.92
CA ILE A 329 -15.88 5.64 -2.49
C ILE A 329 -17.22 5.68 -1.75
N THR A 330 -17.48 4.67 -0.93
CA THR A 330 -18.69 4.62 -0.11
C THR A 330 -18.53 5.58 1.08
N LEU A 331 -19.40 6.58 1.13
CA LEU A 331 -19.44 7.60 2.18
C LEU A 331 -20.89 7.76 2.68
N HIS A 332 -21.05 8.22 3.92
CA HIS A 332 -22.33 8.71 4.38
C HIS A 332 -22.72 9.98 3.62
N SER A 333 -24.01 10.17 3.33
CA SER A 333 -24.49 11.44 2.81
C SER A 333 -24.40 12.53 3.88
N ASP A 334 -24.23 13.78 3.44
CA ASP A 334 -24.20 14.94 4.36
C ASP A 334 -25.47 14.99 5.22
N GLU A 335 -26.64 14.70 4.64
CA GLU A 335 -27.89 14.58 5.36
C GLU A 335 -27.87 13.54 6.49
N THR A 336 -27.22 12.40 6.25
CA THR A 336 -27.06 11.36 7.28
C THR A 336 -26.10 11.82 8.39
N LEU A 337 -25.00 12.48 8.03
CA LEU A 337 -24.05 13.03 8.99
C LEU A 337 -24.69 14.11 9.87
N GLU A 338 -25.49 15.00 9.27
CA GLU A 338 -26.24 16.03 10.00
C GLU A 338 -27.27 15.42 10.97
N LYS A 339 -28.00 14.40 10.55
CA LYS A 339 -28.94 13.68 11.41
C LYS A 339 -28.27 13.02 12.60
N VAL A 340 -27.11 12.39 12.36
CA VAL A 340 -26.32 11.77 13.42
C VAL A 340 -25.76 12.83 14.37
N ALA A 341 -25.21 13.92 13.86
CA ALA A 341 -24.67 15.02 14.66
C ALA A 341 -25.75 15.71 15.52
N ALA A 342 -26.99 15.80 15.02
CA ALA A 342 -28.10 16.39 15.74
C ALA A 342 -28.76 15.44 16.76
N HIS A 343 -28.39 14.16 16.81
CA HIS A 343 -29.05 13.20 17.68
C HIS A 343 -28.65 13.37 19.16
N PRO A 344 -29.60 13.66 20.09
CA PRO A 344 -29.28 14.03 21.47
C PRO A 344 -28.50 12.96 22.27
N GLU A 345 -28.73 11.69 21.95
CA GLU A 345 -28.06 10.57 22.62
C GLU A 345 -26.61 10.43 22.16
N LEU A 346 -26.31 10.84 20.93
CA LEU A 346 -24.98 10.67 20.30
C LEU A 346 -24.04 11.83 20.64
N THR A 347 -24.61 13.03 20.91
CA THR A 347 -23.79 14.20 21.31
C THR A 347 -23.18 14.08 22.71
N LYS A 348 -23.60 13.07 23.49
CA LYS A 348 -23.00 12.76 24.80
C LYS A 348 -21.68 11.99 24.74
N TYR A 349 -21.35 11.43 23.57
CA TYR A 349 -20.12 10.67 23.38
C TYR A 349 -19.10 11.54 22.66
N GLU A 350 -17.90 11.67 23.21
CA GLU A 350 -16.76 12.11 22.46
C GLU A 350 -16.45 11.02 21.43
N TRP A 351 -16.94 11.24 20.21
CA TRP A 351 -16.62 10.34 19.10
C TRP A 351 -15.10 10.39 18.90
N PRO A 352 -14.41 9.23 18.87
CA PRO A 352 -13.00 9.25 18.56
C PRO A 352 -12.82 9.95 17.19
N VAL A 353 -11.94 10.92 17.16
CA VAL A 353 -11.56 11.76 16.01
C VAL A 353 -11.20 10.97 14.74
N HIS A 354 -11.21 9.64 14.82
CA HIS A 354 -10.95 8.71 13.73
C HIS A 354 -12.01 8.67 12.65
N LEU A 355 -13.20 9.27 12.88
CA LEU A 355 -14.26 9.37 11.87
C LEU A 355 -14.02 10.47 10.83
N GLU A 356 -13.00 11.29 11.00
CA GLU A 356 -12.67 12.40 10.11
C GLU A 356 -11.75 12.00 8.95
N PHE A 357 -11.98 10.88 8.29
CA PHE A 357 -11.34 10.60 7.00
C PHE A 357 -11.95 11.39 5.84
N GLY A 358 -13.05 12.10 6.08
CA GLY A 358 -13.76 12.89 5.07
C GLY A 358 -13.86 14.38 5.37
N GLY A 359 -13.29 14.85 6.47
CA GLY A 359 -13.31 16.28 6.84
C GLY A 359 -12.07 16.99 6.31
N SER A 360 -12.33 18.07 5.61
CA SER A 360 -11.35 19.13 5.37
C SER A 360 -10.81 19.65 6.71
N ASP A 361 -9.51 19.48 6.95
CA ASP A 361 -8.58 20.51 7.41
C ASP A 361 -7.24 20.04 7.79
#